data_898fa8fc17f9cb6feef3e4acb4ae1548
#
_entry.id   898fa8fc17f9cb6feef3e4acb4ae1548
#
_cell.length_a   1.000
_cell.length_b   1.000
_cell.length_c   1.000
_cell.angle_alpha   90.00
_cell.angle_beta   90.00
_cell.angle_gamma   90.00
#
_symmetry.space_group_name_H-M   'P 1'
#
loop_
_entity.id
_entity.type
_entity.pdbx_description
1 polymer ?
#
loop_
_entity_poly.entity_id
_entity_poly.type
_entity_poly.pdbx_seq_one_letter_code
_entity_poly.pdbx_strand_id
1 'polypeptide(L)'
;MVLSIDERASLSLMLLQNVLRSINNTKTYVEPRVVGGDSWVQSMANQESAKWEPDFGGGPNKVVKDAVLSAYEIDIEGIIVLPGDLGFLNPHDIDQMIDLSKNLTRAVIARATADGGTNAILMPNGMLIDPSFGPGSFERHLHLANIANIPMSICNAKGLEFDLDRPEDLLAYRQSRSDFDEVLNWWTDKLKSI
;
A
#
# COMPACT_ATOMS: atom_id res chain seq x y z
N MET A 1 -1.77 -21.91 10.84
CA MET A 1 -0.78 -21.39 11.83
C MET A 1 -1.42 -20.19 12.51
N VAL A 2 -1.33 -20.09 13.86
CA VAL A 2 -1.84 -18.93 14.59
C VAL A 2 -0.62 -18.16 15.10
N LEU A 3 -0.42 -16.93 14.63
CA LEU A 3 0.65 -16.07 15.11
C LEU A 3 0.28 -15.44 16.47
N SER A 4 1.24 -15.33 17.36
CA SER A 4 1.15 -14.52 18.58
C SER A 4 0.97 -13.03 18.24
N ILE A 5 0.68 -12.22 19.26
CA ILE A 5 0.55 -10.75 19.07
C ILE A 5 1.86 -10.16 18.55
N ASP A 6 3.00 -10.57 19.15
CA ASP A 6 4.32 -10.08 18.76
C ASP A 6 4.70 -10.50 17.32
N GLU A 7 4.40 -11.75 16.96
CA GLU A 7 4.64 -12.24 15.60
C GLU A 7 3.77 -11.53 14.56
N ARG A 8 2.53 -11.14 14.90
CA ARG A 8 1.69 -10.34 14.00
C ARG A 8 2.24 -8.92 13.83
N ALA A 9 2.69 -8.29 14.90
CA ALA A 9 3.35 -6.97 14.81
C ALA A 9 4.62 -7.05 13.95
N SER A 10 5.43 -8.09 14.16
CA SER A 10 6.64 -8.37 13.37
C SER A 10 6.32 -8.58 11.89
N LEU A 11 5.29 -9.36 11.59
CA LEU A 11 4.83 -9.59 10.22
C LEU A 11 4.39 -8.27 9.56
N SER A 12 3.60 -7.44 10.26
CA SER A 12 3.17 -6.15 9.71
C SER A 12 4.35 -5.23 9.37
N LEU A 13 5.39 -5.18 10.21
CA LEU A 13 6.62 -4.43 9.91
C LEU A 13 7.39 -5.03 8.73
N MET A 14 7.46 -6.35 8.64
CA MET A 14 8.11 -7.03 7.51
C MET A 14 7.39 -6.76 6.18
N LEU A 15 6.07 -6.74 6.18
CA LEU A 15 5.26 -6.42 5.00
C LEU A 15 5.42 -4.96 4.60
N LEU A 16 5.33 -4.03 5.56
CA LEU A 16 5.57 -2.61 5.30
C LEU A 16 6.96 -2.37 4.72
N GLN A 17 7.99 -3.04 5.27
CA GLN A 17 9.35 -2.95 4.73
C GLN A 17 9.41 -3.41 3.26
N ASN A 18 8.72 -4.51 2.93
CA ASN A 18 8.65 -4.98 1.54
C ASN A 18 8.00 -3.93 0.61
N VAL A 19 6.91 -3.31 1.04
CA VAL A 19 6.22 -2.26 0.27
C VAL A 19 7.16 -1.07 0.04
N LEU A 20 7.81 -0.56 1.08
CA LEU A 20 8.71 0.59 0.99
C LEU A 20 9.92 0.30 0.09
N ARG A 21 10.52 -0.88 0.21
CA ARG A 21 11.62 -1.32 -0.68
C ARG A 21 11.18 -1.46 -2.12
N SER A 22 9.96 -1.94 -2.35
CA SER A 22 9.41 -2.03 -3.70
C SER A 22 9.23 -0.65 -4.33
N ILE A 23 8.74 0.34 -3.56
CA ILE A 23 8.63 1.73 -4.01
C ILE A 23 10.02 2.32 -4.32
N ASN A 24 10.98 2.15 -3.43
CA ASN A 24 12.33 2.70 -3.59
C ASN A 24 13.12 2.12 -4.76
N ASN A 25 12.70 0.97 -5.31
CA ASN A 25 13.34 0.30 -6.44
C ASN A 25 12.56 0.39 -7.75
N THR A 26 11.56 1.26 -7.85
CA THR A 26 10.87 1.56 -9.11
C THR A 26 11.78 2.29 -10.11
N LYS A 27 11.50 2.17 -11.40
CA LYS A 27 12.24 2.88 -12.46
C LYS A 27 11.96 4.38 -12.42
N THR A 28 10.71 4.74 -12.16
CA THR A 28 10.30 6.14 -11.97
C THR A 28 10.48 6.50 -10.52
N TYR A 29 11.06 7.66 -10.23
CA TYR A 29 11.20 8.13 -8.85
C TYR A 29 9.81 8.34 -8.22
N VAL A 30 9.58 7.69 -7.11
CA VAL A 30 8.39 7.81 -6.27
C VAL A 30 8.84 8.12 -4.84
N GLU A 31 8.38 9.22 -4.25
CA GLU A 31 8.65 9.55 -2.85
C GLU A 31 7.70 8.77 -1.93
N PRO A 32 8.19 7.81 -1.12
CA PRO A 32 7.33 7.07 -0.21
C PRO A 32 6.94 7.92 1.00
N ARG A 33 5.65 7.86 1.37
CA ARG A 33 5.10 8.44 2.60
C ARG A 33 4.31 7.39 3.36
N VAL A 34 4.54 7.30 4.67
CA VAL A 34 3.82 6.41 5.58
C VAL A 34 2.97 7.27 6.49
N VAL A 35 1.67 6.99 6.55
CA VAL A 35 0.73 7.74 7.39
C VAL A 35 0.21 6.84 8.49
N GLY A 36 0.39 7.26 9.73
CA GLY A 36 -0.04 6.54 10.93
C GLY A 36 0.96 5.49 11.41
N GLY A 37 0.47 4.62 12.29
CA GLY A 37 1.28 3.63 12.99
C GLY A 37 1.97 4.19 14.24
N ASP A 38 2.66 3.32 14.93
CA ASP A 38 3.40 3.59 16.17
C ASP A 38 4.86 4.02 15.90
N SER A 39 5.65 4.12 16.96
CA SER A 39 7.07 4.46 16.89
C SER A 39 7.90 3.44 16.08
N TRP A 40 7.47 2.17 15.99
CA TRP A 40 8.13 1.16 15.18
C TRP A 40 7.90 1.40 13.70
N VAL A 41 6.66 1.74 13.32
CA VAL A 41 6.32 2.11 11.95
C VAL A 41 7.07 3.38 11.54
N GLN A 42 7.14 4.39 12.42
CA GLN A 42 7.93 5.61 12.18
C GLN A 42 9.42 5.29 11.99
N SER A 43 10.00 4.43 12.85
CA SER A 43 11.39 4.02 12.74
C SER A 43 11.66 3.28 11.44
N MET A 44 10.75 2.39 11.03
CA MET A 44 10.81 1.66 9.75
C MET A 44 10.77 2.62 8.56
N ALA A 45 9.82 3.57 8.55
CA ALA A 45 9.70 4.56 7.49
C ALA A 45 11.03 5.35 7.33
N ASN A 46 11.60 5.82 8.44
CA ASN A 46 12.88 6.53 8.42
C ASN A 46 14.04 5.66 7.91
N GLN A 47 14.10 4.38 8.29
CA GLN A 47 15.15 3.44 7.83
C GLN A 47 15.05 3.17 6.32
N GLU A 48 13.85 3.12 5.78
CA GLU A 48 13.61 2.90 4.34
C GLU A 48 13.44 4.23 3.57
N SER A 49 13.93 5.35 4.12
CA SER A 49 13.92 6.68 3.49
C SER A 49 12.53 7.19 3.10
N ALA A 50 11.50 6.76 3.83
CA ALA A 50 10.13 7.25 3.66
C ALA A 50 9.84 8.41 4.63
N LYS A 51 9.04 9.37 4.21
CA LYS A 51 8.47 10.37 5.12
C LYS A 51 7.38 9.71 5.97
N TRP A 52 7.40 9.98 7.28
CA TRP A 52 6.35 9.55 8.18
C TRP A 52 5.49 10.73 8.62
N GLU A 53 4.17 10.53 8.62
CA GLU A 53 3.18 11.51 9.05
C GLU A 53 2.22 10.89 10.08
N PRO A 54 1.83 11.61 11.14
CA PRO A 54 0.90 11.10 12.12
C PRO A 54 -0.51 10.92 11.55
N ASP A 55 -1.22 9.92 12.04
CA ASP A 55 -2.66 9.74 11.82
C ASP A 55 -3.45 10.58 12.84
N PHE A 56 -4.33 11.44 12.35
CA PHE A 56 -5.19 12.29 13.19
C PHE A 56 -6.57 11.66 13.45
N GLY A 57 -6.77 10.40 13.10
CA GLY A 57 -8.00 9.65 13.35
C GLY A 57 -9.12 9.94 12.35
N GLY A 58 -10.29 9.36 12.63
CA GLY A 58 -11.47 9.48 11.76
C GLY A 58 -11.64 8.27 10.81
N GLY A 59 -10.81 7.24 10.98
CA GLY A 59 -10.84 6.00 10.21
C GLY A 59 -10.04 6.05 8.91
N PRO A 60 -9.75 4.89 8.30
CA PRO A 60 -8.79 4.77 7.19
C PRO A 60 -9.11 5.66 5.99
N ASN A 61 -10.37 5.75 5.59
CA ASN A 61 -10.77 6.57 4.44
C ASN A 61 -10.52 8.06 4.66
N LYS A 62 -10.77 8.56 5.89
CA LYS A 62 -10.48 9.96 6.22
C LYS A 62 -8.99 10.23 6.24
N VAL A 63 -8.21 9.35 6.85
CA VAL A 63 -6.74 9.45 6.91
C VAL A 63 -6.14 9.50 5.52
N VAL A 64 -6.55 8.59 4.62
CA VAL A 64 -6.10 8.59 3.22
C VAL A 64 -6.52 9.88 2.51
N LYS A 65 -7.77 10.33 2.71
CA LYS A 65 -8.25 11.58 2.09
C LYS A 65 -7.42 12.79 2.52
N ASP A 66 -7.17 12.93 3.82
CA ASP A 66 -6.39 14.05 4.37
C ASP A 66 -4.94 14.02 3.82
N ALA A 67 -4.31 12.84 3.78
CA ALA A 67 -2.97 12.67 3.24
C ALA A 67 -2.89 13.00 1.74
N VAL A 68 -3.87 12.56 0.96
CA VAL A 68 -3.95 12.87 -0.49
C VAL A 68 -4.13 14.37 -0.72
N LEU A 69 -5.02 15.03 0.03
CA LEU A 69 -5.24 16.47 -0.09
C LEU A 69 -3.99 17.26 0.29
N SER A 70 -3.34 16.91 1.41
CA SER A 70 -2.07 17.54 1.84
C SER A 70 -0.96 17.37 0.80
N ALA A 71 -0.88 16.21 0.15
CA ALA A 71 0.13 15.99 -0.88
C ALA A 71 -0.12 16.84 -2.13
N TYR A 72 -1.35 17.09 -2.53
CA TYR A 72 -1.65 17.97 -3.66
C TYR A 72 -1.33 19.45 -3.43
N GLU A 73 -1.16 19.87 -2.18
CA GLU A 73 -0.74 21.26 -1.86
C GLU A 73 0.72 21.54 -2.23
N ILE A 74 1.54 20.51 -2.49
CA ILE A 74 2.98 20.62 -2.74
C ILE A 74 3.42 20.33 -4.18
N ASP A 75 2.57 20.59 -5.16
CA ASP A 75 2.86 20.51 -6.60
C ASP A 75 3.42 19.15 -7.05
N ILE A 76 2.70 18.08 -6.74
CA ILE A 76 3.02 16.72 -7.20
C ILE A 76 2.30 16.38 -8.49
N GLU A 77 2.87 15.51 -9.31
CA GLU A 77 2.27 15.07 -10.57
C GLU A 77 1.15 14.05 -10.38
N GLY A 78 1.22 13.24 -9.32
CA GLY A 78 0.22 12.22 -8.98
C GLY A 78 0.54 11.50 -7.68
N ILE A 79 -0.41 10.72 -7.20
CA ILE A 79 -0.33 9.94 -5.95
C ILE A 79 -0.66 8.48 -6.24
N ILE A 80 0.09 7.58 -5.63
CA ILE A 80 -0.27 6.17 -5.53
C ILE A 80 -0.61 5.87 -4.06
N VAL A 81 -1.82 5.40 -3.79
CA VAL A 81 -2.23 4.90 -2.47
C VAL A 81 -2.07 3.39 -2.46
N LEU A 82 -1.33 2.88 -1.48
CA LEU A 82 -1.05 1.46 -1.27
C LEU A 82 -1.29 1.08 0.18
N PRO A 83 -1.86 -0.09 0.50
CA PRO A 83 -1.83 -0.64 1.84
C PRO A 83 -0.40 -1.12 2.20
N GLY A 84 -0.11 -1.19 3.51
CA GLY A 84 1.21 -1.58 4.00
C GLY A 84 1.45 -3.09 4.11
N ASP A 85 0.51 -3.92 3.68
CA ASP A 85 0.49 -5.39 3.87
C ASP A 85 0.54 -6.19 2.56
N LEU A 86 0.94 -5.57 1.46
CA LEU A 86 1.14 -6.21 0.16
C LEU A 86 2.44 -7.03 0.15
N GLY A 87 2.38 -8.25 0.66
CA GLY A 87 3.56 -9.12 0.81
C GLY A 87 4.23 -9.51 -0.51
N PHE A 88 3.46 -9.61 -1.59
CA PHE A 88 3.95 -10.01 -2.91
C PHE A 88 4.30 -8.84 -3.83
N LEU A 89 4.13 -7.59 -3.35
CA LEU A 89 4.45 -6.41 -4.12
C LEU A 89 5.93 -6.39 -4.51
N ASN A 90 6.18 -6.05 -5.76
CA ASN A 90 7.52 -5.84 -6.29
C ASN A 90 7.58 -4.53 -7.13
N PRO A 91 8.76 -3.99 -7.42
CA PRO A 91 8.90 -2.72 -8.14
C PRO A 91 8.20 -2.68 -9.50
N HIS A 92 8.19 -3.82 -10.22
CA HIS A 92 7.57 -3.90 -11.55
C HIS A 92 6.05 -3.73 -11.50
N ASP A 93 5.39 -4.13 -10.41
CA ASP A 93 3.94 -3.94 -10.25
C ASP A 93 3.58 -2.45 -10.19
N ILE A 94 4.42 -1.66 -9.50
CA ILE A 94 4.26 -0.20 -9.40
C ILE A 94 4.58 0.46 -10.75
N ASP A 95 5.69 0.07 -11.39
CA ASP A 95 6.05 0.54 -12.73
C ASP A 95 4.90 0.28 -13.72
N GLN A 96 4.26 -0.89 -13.67
CA GLN A 96 3.11 -1.21 -14.51
C GLN A 96 1.91 -0.28 -14.26
N MET A 97 1.65 0.09 -13.00
CA MET A 97 0.62 1.11 -12.71
C MET A 97 0.97 2.45 -13.34
N ILE A 98 2.23 2.88 -13.21
CA ILE A 98 2.70 4.16 -13.77
C ILE A 98 2.56 4.13 -15.29
N ASP A 99 2.98 3.06 -15.96
CA ASP A 99 2.86 2.89 -17.41
C ASP A 99 1.39 2.92 -17.88
N LEU A 100 0.48 2.27 -17.13
CA LEU A 100 -0.95 2.26 -17.44
C LEU A 100 -1.62 3.61 -17.25
N SER A 101 -1.02 4.54 -16.52
CA SER A 101 -1.50 5.92 -16.39
C SER A 101 -1.34 6.74 -17.67
N LYS A 102 -0.54 6.26 -18.62
CA LYS A 102 -0.23 6.93 -19.90
C LYS A 102 0.22 8.37 -19.71
N ASN A 103 1.34 8.54 -19.04
CA ASN A 103 1.89 9.83 -18.65
C ASN A 103 0.89 10.66 -17.82
N LEU A 104 0.29 10.01 -16.80
CA LEU A 104 -0.65 10.65 -15.86
C LEU A 104 -1.88 11.29 -16.51
N THR A 105 -2.32 10.78 -17.67
CA THR A 105 -3.55 11.23 -18.33
C THR A 105 -4.81 10.49 -17.88
N ARG A 106 -4.66 9.50 -17.00
CA ARG A 106 -5.74 8.70 -16.42
C ARG A 106 -5.37 8.13 -15.05
N ALA A 107 -6.36 7.92 -14.22
CA ALA A 107 -6.19 7.16 -12.98
C ALA A 107 -6.00 5.66 -13.28
N VAL A 108 -5.38 4.94 -12.33
CA VAL A 108 -5.20 3.49 -12.42
C VAL A 108 -5.62 2.85 -11.12
N ILE A 109 -6.32 1.71 -11.19
CA ILE A 109 -6.80 0.99 -10.02
C ILE A 109 -6.41 -0.49 -10.09
N ALA A 110 -6.06 -1.08 -8.94
CA ALA A 110 -5.85 -2.51 -8.79
C ALA A 110 -6.84 -3.10 -7.76
N ARG A 111 -7.39 -4.27 -8.08
CA ARG A 111 -8.40 -4.94 -7.27
C ARG A 111 -7.76 -5.82 -6.21
N ALA A 112 -8.31 -5.84 -5.00
CA ALA A 112 -8.10 -6.89 -4.01
C ALA A 112 -8.96 -8.11 -4.39
N THR A 113 -8.33 -9.29 -4.52
CA THR A 113 -9.06 -10.51 -4.93
C THR A 113 -9.90 -11.10 -3.79
N ALA A 114 -9.52 -10.87 -2.54
CA ALA A 114 -10.12 -11.50 -1.37
C ALA A 114 -11.56 -11.06 -1.11
N ASP A 115 -11.84 -9.76 -1.24
CA ASP A 115 -13.12 -9.14 -0.83
C ASP A 115 -13.72 -8.19 -1.90
N GLY A 116 -13.08 -8.08 -3.07
CA GLY A 116 -13.45 -7.11 -4.11
C GLY A 116 -13.10 -5.66 -3.73
N GLY A 117 -12.19 -5.48 -2.79
CA GLY A 117 -11.62 -4.20 -2.38
C GLY A 117 -10.69 -3.60 -3.42
N THR A 118 -10.01 -2.53 -3.02
CA THR A 118 -9.01 -1.82 -3.81
C THR A 118 -7.67 -1.88 -3.09
N ASN A 119 -6.67 -2.53 -3.68
CA ASN A 119 -5.31 -2.62 -3.12
C ASN A 119 -4.38 -1.52 -3.62
N ALA A 120 -4.69 -0.89 -4.74
CA ALA A 120 -3.91 0.26 -5.19
C ALA A 120 -4.77 1.21 -6.02
N ILE A 121 -4.50 2.49 -5.88
CA ILE A 121 -5.09 3.52 -6.75
C ILE A 121 -4.05 4.59 -7.04
N LEU A 122 -3.78 4.84 -8.33
CA LEU A 122 -2.98 5.94 -8.82
C LEU A 122 -3.92 7.05 -9.29
N MET A 123 -3.75 8.23 -8.74
CA MET A 123 -4.51 9.42 -9.07
C MET A 123 -3.56 10.52 -9.57
N PRO A 124 -3.60 10.89 -10.85
CA PRO A 124 -2.90 12.07 -11.35
C PRO A 124 -3.39 13.35 -10.67
N ASN A 125 -2.55 14.37 -10.63
CA ASN A 125 -2.97 15.67 -10.13
C ASN A 125 -4.21 16.18 -10.87
N GLY A 126 -5.19 16.67 -10.12
CA GLY A 126 -6.49 17.10 -10.65
C GLY A 126 -7.50 15.98 -10.91
N MET A 127 -7.14 14.70 -10.69
CA MET A 127 -8.03 13.54 -10.85
C MET A 127 -8.31 12.85 -9.50
N LEU A 128 -8.74 13.64 -8.51
CA LEU A 128 -9.05 13.11 -7.17
C LEU A 128 -10.32 12.26 -7.20
N ILE A 129 -10.20 11.03 -6.73
CA ILE A 129 -11.30 10.11 -6.45
C ILE A 129 -11.41 10.00 -4.93
N ASP A 130 -12.57 10.27 -4.36
CA ASP A 130 -12.77 10.19 -2.91
C ASP A 130 -12.49 8.78 -2.39
N PRO A 131 -11.59 8.61 -1.39
CA PRO A 131 -11.29 7.32 -0.81
C PRO A 131 -12.53 6.65 -0.23
N SER A 132 -12.78 5.42 -0.66
CA SER A 132 -13.93 4.62 -0.23
C SER A 132 -13.51 3.16 -0.03
N PHE A 133 -12.33 2.94 0.59
CA PHE A 133 -11.72 1.63 0.81
C PHE A 133 -12.58 0.73 1.70
N GLY A 134 -12.31 -0.58 1.64
CA GLY A 134 -13.02 -1.65 2.31
C GLY A 134 -13.72 -2.58 1.31
N PRO A 135 -14.45 -3.61 1.78
CA PRO A 135 -15.06 -4.63 0.93
C PRO A 135 -15.89 -4.03 -0.21
N GLY A 136 -15.68 -4.52 -1.43
CA GLY A 136 -16.36 -4.03 -2.63
C GLY A 136 -15.97 -2.62 -3.08
N SER A 137 -14.88 -2.06 -2.57
CA SER A 137 -14.46 -0.69 -2.90
C SER A 137 -13.99 -0.52 -4.34
N PHE A 138 -13.57 -1.58 -5.00
CA PHE A 138 -13.14 -1.53 -6.40
C PHE A 138 -14.27 -0.98 -7.30
N GLU A 139 -15.44 -1.56 -7.22
CA GLU A 139 -16.60 -1.11 -7.99
C GLU A 139 -17.06 0.30 -7.58
N ARG A 140 -16.97 0.63 -6.28
CA ARG A 140 -17.29 1.99 -5.80
C ARG A 140 -16.34 3.03 -6.38
N HIS A 141 -15.02 2.78 -6.39
CA HIS A 141 -14.06 3.72 -6.97
C HIS A 141 -14.24 3.86 -8.48
N LEU A 142 -14.53 2.77 -9.22
CA LEU A 142 -14.87 2.86 -10.65
C LEU A 142 -16.12 3.73 -10.89
N HIS A 143 -17.14 3.58 -10.05
CA HIS A 143 -18.35 4.39 -10.13
C HIS A 143 -18.08 5.87 -9.83
N LEU A 144 -17.31 6.18 -8.79
CA LEU A 144 -16.91 7.55 -8.45
C LEU A 144 -16.10 8.21 -9.57
N ALA A 145 -15.16 7.48 -10.17
CA ALA A 145 -14.38 7.97 -11.31
C ALA A 145 -15.28 8.27 -12.52
N ASN A 146 -16.26 7.39 -12.81
CA ASN A 146 -17.21 7.59 -13.90
C ASN A 146 -18.07 8.86 -13.68
N ILE A 147 -18.59 9.07 -12.47
CA ILE A 147 -19.37 10.29 -12.12
C ILE A 147 -18.50 11.54 -12.30
N ALA A 148 -17.22 11.49 -11.91
CA ALA A 148 -16.28 12.58 -12.04
C ALA A 148 -15.71 12.76 -13.45
N ASN A 149 -16.09 11.91 -14.42
CA ASN A 149 -15.52 11.84 -15.77
C ASN A 149 -13.99 11.66 -15.78
N ILE A 150 -13.45 10.93 -14.78
CA ILE A 150 -12.04 10.59 -14.68
C ILE A 150 -11.79 9.31 -15.50
N PRO A 151 -10.96 9.34 -16.55
CA PRO A 151 -10.60 8.13 -17.28
C PRO A 151 -9.78 7.19 -16.39
N MET A 152 -10.13 5.89 -16.36
CA MET A 152 -9.48 4.90 -15.51
C MET A 152 -8.98 3.69 -16.29
N SER A 153 -7.80 3.19 -15.92
CA SER A 153 -7.26 1.90 -16.33
C SER A 153 -7.28 0.92 -15.16
N ILE A 154 -7.40 -0.37 -15.46
CA ILE A 154 -7.30 -1.44 -14.46
C ILE A 154 -5.92 -2.06 -14.57
N CYS A 155 -5.21 -2.16 -13.43
CA CYS A 155 -3.94 -2.86 -13.30
C CYS A 155 -4.19 -4.26 -12.72
N ASN A 156 -3.72 -5.28 -13.43
CA ASN A 156 -3.82 -6.69 -13.01
C ASN A 156 -2.43 -7.25 -12.63
N ALA A 157 -1.60 -6.43 -11.98
CA ALA A 157 -0.30 -6.84 -11.48
C ALA A 157 -0.48 -7.76 -10.27
N LYS A 158 0.13 -8.94 -10.29
CA LYS A 158 -0.10 -9.99 -9.28
C LYS A 158 0.28 -9.56 -7.87
N GLY A 159 1.33 -8.77 -7.70
CA GLY A 159 1.74 -8.27 -6.39
C GLY A 159 0.76 -7.27 -5.77
N LEU A 160 -0.18 -6.74 -6.56
CA LEU A 160 -1.24 -5.83 -6.12
C LEU A 160 -2.58 -6.55 -5.85
N GLU A 161 -2.70 -7.83 -6.22
CA GLU A 161 -3.97 -8.57 -6.09
C GLU A 161 -4.18 -9.15 -4.68
N PHE A 162 -3.10 -9.39 -3.93
CA PHE A 162 -3.12 -10.14 -2.66
C PHE A 162 -2.55 -9.31 -1.51
N ASP A 163 -3.41 -8.98 -0.57
CA ASP A 163 -3.10 -8.59 0.79
C ASP A 163 -3.05 -9.84 1.70
N LEU A 164 -2.36 -9.77 2.83
CA LEU A 164 -2.22 -10.91 3.75
C LEU A 164 -3.27 -10.86 4.86
N ASP A 165 -4.54 -10.98 4.49
CA ASP A 165 -5.66 -10.89 5.43
C ASP A 165 -6.06 -12.24 6.06
N ARG A 166 -5.72 -13.35 5.42
CA ARG A 166 -6.18 -14.69 5.81
C ARG A 166 -5.02 -15.63 6.14
N PRO A 167 -5.24 -16.66 6.98
CA PRO A 167 -4.22 -17.67 7.29
C PRO A 167 -3.65 -18.38 6.06
N GLU A 168 -4.46 -18.54 5.00
CA GLU A 168 -4.05 -19.16 3.73
C GLU A 168 -3.05 -18.26 3.00
N ASP A 169 -3.27 -16.93 3.00
CA ASP A 169 -2.40 -15.94 2.38
C ASP A 169 -1.03 -15.94 3.07
N LEU A 170 -1.03 -16.00 4.41
CA LEU A 170 0.18 -16.14 5.20
C LEU A 170 0.97 -17.41 4.87
N LEU A 171 0.27 -18.54 4.67
CA LEU A 171 0.92 -19.80 4.30
C LEU A 171 1.57 -19.69 2.90
N ALA A 172 0.85 -19.12 1.94
CA ALA A 172 1.37 -18.89 0.59
C ALA A 172 2.58 -17.94 0.62
N TYR A 173 2.51 -16.86 1.39
CA TYR A 173 3.61 -15.90 1.55
C TYR A 173 4.84 -16.57 2.18
N ARG A 174 4.67 -17.33 3.26
CA ARG A 174 5.76 -18.10 3.90
C ARG A 174 6.42 -19.08 2.93
N GLN A 175 5.64 -19.78 2.10
CA GLN A 175 6.18 -20.71 1.11
C GLN A 175 6.94 -20.00 -0.01
N SER A 176 6.61 -18.75 -0.33
CA SER A 176 7.28 -17.96 -1.36
C SER A 176 8.61 -17.36 -0.90
N ARG A 177 8.87 -17.30 0.42
CA ARG A 177 10.06 -16.68 1.02
C ARG A 177 10.86 -17.67 1.84
N SER A 178 12.02 -18.06 1.34
CA SER A 178 12.93 -18.99 2.05
C SER A 178 13.47 -18.42 3.37
N ASP A 179 13.53 -17.10 3.52
CA ASP A 179 14.01 -16.37 4.69
C ASP A 179 12.88 -15.98 5.68
N PHE A 180 11.63 -16.39 5.43
CA PHE A 180 10.47 -15.92 6.19
C PHE A 180 10.63 -16.10 7.70
N ASP A 181 10.94 -17.31 8.15
CA ASP A 181 11.02 -17.62 9.59
C ASP A 181 12.20 -16.89 10.25
N GLU A 182 13.32 -16.73 9.56
CA GLU A 182 14.49 -16.01 10.05
C GLU A 182 14.16 -14.52 10.25
N VAL A 183 13.57 -13.87 9.25
CA VAL A 183 13.20 -12.45 9.30
C VAL A 183 12.10 -12.19 10.31
N LEU A 184 11.08 -13.08 10.39
CA LEU A 184 10.01 -12.96 11.39
C LEU A 184 10.56 -13.05 12.81
N ASN A 185 11.43 -14.02 13.09
CA ASN A 185 12.06 -14.19 14.40
C ASN A 185 12.93 -12.98 14.75
N TRP A 186 13.72 -12.48 13.79
CA TRP A 186 14.57 -11.29 14.00
C TRP A 186 13.74 -10.07 14.43
N TRP A 187 12.61 -9.81 13.75
CA TRP A 187 11.69 -8.73 14.12
C TRP A 187 11.05 -8.96 15.49
N THR A 188 10.65 -10.21 15.77
CA THR A 188 10.02 -10.57 17.04
C THR A 188 10.96 -10.37 18.23
N ASP A 189 12.23 -10.75 18.08
CA ASP A 189 13.26 -10.54 19.12
C ASP A 189 13.57 -9.05 19.29
N LYS A 190 13.62 -8.29 18.21
CA LYS A 190 13.83 -6.85 18.25
C LYS A 190 12.69 -6.11 18.96
N LEU A 191 11.44 -6.49 18.72
CA LEU A 191 10.27 -5.90 19.39
C LEU A 191 10.28 -6.18 20.91
N LYS A 192 10.79 -7.34 21.35
CA LYS A 192 10.87 -7.73 22.77
C LYS A 192 12.03 -7.10 23.53
N SER A 193 13.01 -6.52 22.84
CA SER A 193 14.25 -6.00 23.45
C SER A 193 14.13 -4.56 23.98
N ILE A 194 12.94 -3.99 23.98
CA ILE A 194 12.60 -2.66 24.50
C ILE A 194 11.54 -2.77 25.59
#